data_97cfe5c4aa7a7ecd7f69262a072b71c4
#
_entry.id   97cfe5c4aa7a7ecd7f69262a072b71c4
#
_cell.length_a   1.000
_cell.length_b   1.000
_cell.length_c   1.000
_cell.angle_alpha   90.00
_cell.angle_beta   90.00
_cell.angle_gamma   90.00
#
_symmetry.space_group_name_H-M   'P 1'
#
loop_
_entity.id
_entity.type
_entity.pdbx_description
1 polymer ?
#
loop_
_entity_poly.entity_id
_entity_poly.type
_entity_poly.pdbx_seq_one_letter_code
_entity_poly.pdbx_strand_id
1 'polypeptide(L)'
;MAATSSLTQREGNRLLALREEDRKKKRFTRVDELVFLEQTPVRGWLKGDAKEVLVVRQVFKNKDDSTGILHLVCSDLTCDYDAITTTYKRRWKVEVFHKSLKSNASLAKSPTQTTKTQSNHVFMSICSAFKLECLSIKNKLSPFAMCRKLLINATQSAYA
;
A
#
# COMPACT_ATOMS: atom_id res chain seq x y z
N MET A 1 -20.44 5.85 15.69
CA MET A 1 -19.34 4.87 15.48
C MET A 1 -19.05 4.84 13.98
N ALA A 2 -17.93 5.40 13.55
CA ALA A 2 -17.54 5.34 12.14
C ALA A 2 -17.20 3.88 11.79
N ALA A 3 -17.95 3.29 10.86
CA ALA A 3 -17.62 1.99 10.32
C ALA A 3 -16.25 2.07 9.66
N THR A 4 -15.30 1.35 10.20
CA THR A 4 -13.94 1.27 9.61
C THR A 4 -14.05 0.52 8.29
N SER A 5 -14.11 1.26 7.17
CA SER A 5 -14.09 0.65 5.84
C SER A 5 -12.76 -0.06 5.65
N SER A 6 -12.78 -1.35 5.37
CA SER A 6 -11.58 -2.10 5.02
C SER A 6 -11.38 -2.07 3.51
N LEU A 7 -10.25 -1.52 3.08
CA LEU A 7 -9.82 -1.53 1.70
C LEU A 7 -8.62 -2.47 1.57
N THR A 8 -8.72 -3.48 0.74
CA THR A 8 -7.64 -4.44 0.50
C THR A 8 -7.41 -4.66 -0.98
N GLN A 9 -6.13 -4.82 -1.34
CA GLN A 9 -5.74 -5.35 -2.63
C GLN A 9 -5.97 -6.86 -2.64
N ARG A 10 -6.53 -7.39 -3.71
CA ARG A 10 -6.77 -8.82 -3.89
C ARG A 10 -6.19 -9.30 -5.21
N GLU A 11 -5.74 -10.54 -5.24
CA GLU A 11 -5.30 -11.21 -6.45
C GLU A 11 -6.50 -11.52 -7.35
N GLY A 12 -6.31 -11.47 -8.67
CA GLY A 12 -7.36 -11.72 -9.66
C GLY A 12 -7.97 -13.12 -9.62
N ASN A 13 -7.27 -14.08 -9.00
CA ASN A 13 -7.77 -15.45 -8.80
C ASN A 13 -8.85 -15.59 -7.71
N ARG A 14 -9.20 -14.51 -7.00
CA ARG A 14 -10.29 -14.51 -6.02
C ARG A 14 -11.64 -14.73 -6.71
N LEU A 15 -12.51 -15.41 -5.98
CA LEU A 15 -13.83 -15.82 -6.46
C LEU A 15 -14.90 -14.88 -5.92
N LEU A 16 -15.74 -14.35 -6.81
CA LEU A 16 -16.82 -13.40 -6.52
C LEU A 16 -18.17 -13.95 -7.02
N ALA A 17 -19.21 -13.84 -6.21
CA ALA A 17 -20.59 -14.01 -6.63
C ALA A 17 -21.22 -12.64 -6.84
N LEU A 18 -21.81 -12.39 -8.02
CA LEU A 18 -22.43 -11.10 -8.34
C LEU A 18 -23.83 -10.95 -7.77
N ARG A 19 -24.52 -12.08 -7.55
CA ARG A 19 -25.88 -12.12 -7.01
C ARG A 19 -25.94 -12.95 -5.75
N GLU A 20 -26.85 -12.61 -4.85
CA GLU A 20 -27.06 -13.37 -3.61
C GLU A 20 -27.48 -14.82 -3.89
N GLU A 21 -28.22 -15.05 -4.96
CA GLU A 21 -28.62 -16.39 -5.40
C GLU A 21 -27.40 -17.25 -5.78
N ASP A 22 -26.44 -16.69 -6.50
CA ASP A 22 -25.21 -17.37 -6.89
C ASP A 22 -24.36 -17.71 -5.65
N ARG A 23 -24.32 -16.80 -4.68
CA ARG A 23 -23.70 -17.05 -3.38
C ARG A 23 -24.34 -18.23 -2.66
N LYS A 24 -25.69 -18.26 -2.58
CA LYS A 24 -26.44 -19.35 -1.94
C LYS A 24 -26.22 -20.69 -2.66
N LYS A 25 -26.15 -20.66 -3.99
CA LYS A 25 -25.86 -21.83 -4.84
C LYS A 25 -24.36 -22.16 -4.94
N LYS A 26 -23.48 -21.43 -4.21
CA LYS A 26 -22.01 -21.59 -4.26
C LYS A 26 -21.41 -21.43 -5.66
N ARG A 27 -22.04 -20.64 -6.52
CA ARG A 27 -21.54 -20.31 -7.86
C ARG A 27 -20.72 -19.04 -7.78
N PHE A 28 -19.43 -19.15 -7.99
CA PHE A 28 -18.49 -18.05 -7.94
C PHE A 28 -17.70 -18.00 -9.24
N THR A 29 -17.45 -16.79 -9.73
CA THR A 29 -16.61 -16.50 -10.90
C THR A 29 -15.32 -15.87 -10.44
N ARG A 30 -14.23 -16.09 -11.16
CA ARG A 30 -12.95 -15.43 -10.87
C ARG A 30 -13.06 -13.93 -11.19
N VAL A 31 -12.44 -13.11 -10.36
CA VAL A 31 -12.48 -11.65 -10.51
C VAL A 31 -11.83 -11.18 -11.81
N ASP A 32 -10.78 -11.88 -12.28
CA ASP A 32 -10.09 -11.60 -13.55
C ASP A 32 -10.93 -11.93 -14.80
N GLU A 33 -11.90 -12.83 -14.68
CA GLU A 33 -12.83 -13.21 -15.76
C GLU A 33 -14.06 -12.31 -15.86
N LEU A 34 -14.28 -11.44 -14.85
CA LEU A 34 -15.41 -10.54 -14.84
C LEU A 34 -15.18 -9.35 -15.77
N VAL A 35 -16.25 -8.99 -16.50
CA VAL A 35 -16.26 -7.77 -17.30
C VAL A 35 -16.54 -6.58 -16.40
N PHE A 36 -15.53 -5.74 -16.19
CA PHE A 36 -15.67 -4.48 -15.48
C PHE A 36 -15.88 -3.35 -16.48
N LEU A 37 -16.94 -2.57 -16.28
CA LEU A 37 -17.05 -1.27 -16.93
C LEU A 37 -16.00 -0.32 -16.36
N GLU A 38 -15.41 0.51 -17.21
CA GLU A 38 -14.39 1.46 -16.77
C GLU A 38 -14.92 2.35 -15.64
N GLN A 39 -14.10 2.50 -14.58
CA GLN A 39 -14.38 3.36 -13.43
C GLN A 39 -15.69 3.04 -12.67
N THR A 40 -16.26 1.85 -12.87
CA THR A 40 -17.52 1.48 -12.22
C THR A 40 -17.27 0.40 -11.16
N PRO A 41 -17.64 0.63 -9.88
CA PRO A 41 -17.60 -0.39 -8.85
C PRO A 41 -18.64 -1.48 -9.11
N VAL A 42 -18.24 -2.73 -8.91
CA VAL A 42 -19.13 -3.90 -9.00
C VAL A 42 -19.42 -4.42 -7.61
N ARG A 43 -20.69 -4.63 -7.29
CA ARG A 43 -21.15 -5.22 -6.03
C ARG A 43 -21.09 -6.73 -6.11
N GLY A 44 -20.74 -7.37 -5.00
CA GLY A 44 -20.76 -8.83 -4.92
C GLY A 44 -20.25 -9.36 -3.58
N TRP A 45 -20.19 -10.68 -3.49
CA TRP A 45 -19.74 -11.40 -2.30
C TRP A 45 -18.49 -12.19 -2.62
N LEU A 46 -17.41 -11.93 -1.90
CA LEU A 46 -16.20 -12.76 -2.00
C LEU A 46 -16.44 -14.12 -1.36
N LYS A 47 -15.88 -15.15 -1.96
CA LYS A 47 -15.91 -16.51 -1.37
C LYS A 47 -15.18 -16.47 -0.01
N GLY A 48 -15.89 -16.89 1.02
CA GLY A 48 -15.40 -16.88 2.40
C GLY A 48 -15.82 -15.66 3.22
N ASP A 49 -16.33 -14.59 2.57
CA ASP A 49 -16.83 -13.41 3.27
C ASP A 49 -18.37 -13.43 3.36
N ALA A 50 -18.90 -13.06 4.53
CA ALA A 50 -20.34 -13.03 4.74
C ALA A 50 -20.98 -11.74 4.22
N LYS A 51 -20.21 -10.66 4.07
CA LYS A 51 -20.69 -9.33 3.72
C LYS A 51 -20.54 -9.04 2.24
N GLU A 52 -21.46 -8.23 1.73
CA GLU A 52 -21.34 -7.63 0.41
C GLU A 52 -20.18 -6.63 0.37
N VAL A 53 -19.50 -6.56 -0.76
CA VAL A 53 -18.35 -5.69 -0.97
C VAL A 53 -18.43 -5.02 -2.34
N LEU A 54 -17.76 -3.89 -2.50
CA LEU A 54 -17.48 -3.28 -3.79
C LEU A 54 -16.14 -3.77 -4.31
N VAL A 55 -16.10 -4.15 -5.57
CA VAL A 55 -14.87 -4.51 -6.28
C VAL A 55 -14.67 -3.53 -7.43
N VAL A 56 -13.50 -2.92 -7.52
CA VAL A 56 -13.11 -2.05 -8.63
C VAL A 56 -11.87 -2.60 -9.31
N ARG A 57 -11.83 -2.44 -10.64
CA ARG A 57 -10.67 -2.76 -11.46
C ARG A 57 -9.97 -1.47 -11.86
N GLN A 58 -8.72 -1.33 -11.50
CA GLN A 58 -7.87 -0.24 -11.93
C GLN A 58 -6.83 -0.77 -12.91
N VAL A 59 -6.74 -0.14 -14.07
CA VAL A 59 -5.75 -0.44 -15.11
C VAL A 59 -4.73 0.71 -15.14
N PHE A 60 -3.46 0.41 -15.18
CA PHE A 60 -2.40 1.40 -15.27
C PHE A 60 -1.27 0.92 -16.18
N LYS A 61 -0.60 1.86 -16.83
CA LYS A 61 0.60 1.58 -17.62
C LYS A 61 1.84 1.67 -16.75
N ASN A 62 2.69 0.67 -16.84
CA ASN A 62 4.00 0.66 -16.20
C ASN A 62 5.01 1.44 -17.06
N LYS A 63 6.21 1.68 -16.51
CA LYS A 63 7.29 2.39 -17.22
C LYS A 63 7.85 1.64 -18.44
N ASP A 64 7.64 0.35 -18.50
CA ASP A 64 8.00 -0.57 -19.57
C ASP A 64 6.88 -0.78 -20.60
N ASP A 65 5.88 0.12 -20.63
CA ASP A 65 4.66 0.04 -21.43
C ASP A 65 3.77 -1.17 -21.16
N SER A 66 4.11 -2.02 -20.23
CA SER A 66 3.23 -3.11 -19.80
C SER A 66 2.00 -2.59 -19.06
N THR A 67 0.88 -3.30 -19.20
CA THR A 67 -0.37 -2.97 -18.53
C THR A 67 -0.48 -3.70 -17.21
N GLY A 68 -0.56 -2.96 -16.11
CA GLY A 68 -0.86 -3.52 -14.79
C GLY A 68 -2.34 -3.46 -14.48
N ILE A 69 -2.88 -4.51 -13.87
CA ILE A 69 -4.26 -4.59 -13.41
C ILE A 69 -4.27 -4.77 -11.91
N LEU A 70 -5.07 -3.96 -11.23
CA LEU A 70 -5.23 -3.99 -9.79
C LEU A 70 -6.72 -4.12 -9.45
N HIS A 71 -7.04 -5.12 -8.63
CA HIS A 71 -8.39 -5.28 -8.09
C HIS A 71 -8.42 -4.80 -6.64
N LEU A 72 -9.27 -3.81 -6.36
CA LEU A 72 -9.47 -3.25 -5.03
C LEU A 72 -10.83 -3.66 -4.50
N VAL A 73 -10.88 -4.00 -3.23
CA VAL A 73 -12.12 -4.41 -2.54
C VAL A 73 -12.38 -3.44 -1.41
N CYS A 74 -13.59 -2.90 -1.36
CA CYS A 74 -14.06 -2.00 -0.32
C CYS A 74 -15.28 -2.59 0.38
N SER A 75 -15.30 -2.56 1.71
CA SER A 75 -16.45 -2.99 2.52
C SER A 75 -17.52 -1.93 2.69
N ASP A 76 -17.23 -0.69 2.31
CA ASP A 76 -18.19 0.41 2.31
C ASP A 76 -18.87 0.48 0.95
N LEU A 77 -20.16 0.17 0.92
CA LEU A 77 -20.97 0.10 -0.29
C LEU A 77 -21.40 1.47 -0.83
N THR A 78 -21.10 2.54 -0.11
CA THR A 78 -21.42 3.93 -0.50
C THR A 78 -20.30 4.61 -1.27
N CYS A 79 -19.09 4.01 -1.28
CA CYS A 79 -17.93 4.56 -1.96
C CYS A 79 -18.06 4.49 -3.48
N ASP A 80 -17.65 5.55 -4.15
CA ASP A 80 -17.44 5.57 -5.59
C ASP A 80 -16.03 5.10 -5.97
N TYR A 81 -15.77 5.00 -7.26
CA TYR A 81 -14.47 4.59 -7.82
C TYR A 81 -13.32 5.51 -7.36
N ASP A 82 -13.54 6.82 -7.37
CA ASP A 82 -12.51 7.81 -7.03
C ASP A 82 -12.16 7.79 -5.54
N ALA A 83 -13.15 7.63 -4.68
CA ALA A 83 -12.93 7.47 -3.24
C ALA A 83 -12.11 6.22 -2.94
N ILE A 84 -12.44 5.08 -3.57
CA ILE A 84 -11.73 3.81 -3.39
C ILE A 84 -10.27 3.93 -3.86
N THR A 85 -10.04 4.44 -5.06
CA THR A 85 -8.70 4.56 -5.63
C THR A 85 -7.85 5.59 -4.89
N THR A 86 -8.44 6.71 -4.45
CA THR A 86 -7.75 7.73 -3.64
C THR A 86 -7.36 7.18 -2.28
N THR A 87 -8.25 6.44 -1.62
CA THR A 87 -7.97 5.80 -0.33
C THR A 87 -6.85 4.76 -0.47
N TYR A 88 -6.85 3.98 -1.54
CA TYR A 88 -5.76 3.05 -1.84
C TYR A 88 -4.42 3.77 -2.04
N LYS A 89 -4.39 4.85 -2.83
CA LYS A 89 -3.18 5.67 -3.03
C LYS A 89 -2.63 6.23 -1.71
N ARG A 90 -3.50 6.67 -0.79
CA ARG A 90 -3.10 7.14 0.54
C ARG A 90 -2.49 6.02 1.37
N ARG A 91 -3.14 4.84 1.37
CA ARG A 91 -2.62 3.66 2.07
C ARG A 91 -1.26 3.23 1.53
N TRP A 92 -1.07 3.25 0.20
CA TRP A 92 0.20 2.93 -0.43
C TRP A 92 1.35 3.82 0.04
N LYS A 93 1.08 5.11 0.31
CA LYS A 93 2.09 6.01 0.88
C LYS A 93 2.62 5.53 2.24
N VAL A 94 1.79 4.88 3.05
CA VAL A 94 2.23 4.29 4.34
C VAL A 94 3.20 3.14 4.09
N GLU A 95 2.94 2.30 3.09
CA GLU A 95 3.84 1.20 2.73
C GLU A 95 5.19 1.73 2.21
N VAL A 96 5.17 2.78 1.38
CA VAL A 96 6.38 3.48 0.92
C VAL A 96 7.16 4.06 2.09
N PHE A 97 6.48 4.67 3.06
CA PHE A 97 7.10 5.17 4.29
C PHE A 97 7.77 4.06 5.10
N HIS A 98 7.09 2.93 5.31
CA HIS A 98 7.69 1.78 6.00
C HIS A 98 8.90 1.21 5.23
N LYS A 99 8.85 1.18 3.91
CA LYS A 99 9.99 0.80 3.08
C LYS A 99 11.16 1.76 3.27
N SER A 100 10.90 3.06 3.30
CA SER A 100 11.92 4.09 3.56
C SER A 100 12.56 3.93 4.95
N LEU A 101 11.76 3.70 5.99
CA LEU A 101 12.25 3.42 7.34
C LEU A 101 13.21 2.22 7.38
N LYS A 102 12.83 1.13 6.73
CA LYS A 102 13.67 -0.10 6.68
C LYS A 102 14.95 0.11 5.88
N SER A 103 14.87 0.80 4.74
CA SER A 103 16.00 0.93 3.81
C SER A 103 16.96 2.07 4.18
N ASN A 104 16.44 3.22 4.62
CA ASN A 104 17.21 4.45 4.81
C ASN A 104 17.52 4.77 6.30
N ALA A 105 16.69 4.26 7.22
CA ALA A 105 16.83 4.52 8.66
C ALA A 105 17.16 3.24 9.48
N SER A 106 17.50 2.15 8.82
CA SER A 106 17.94 0.89 9.44
C SER A 106 16.95 0.28 10.46
N LEU A 107 15.65 0.56 10.34
CA LEU A 107 14.65 0.08 11.28
C LEU A 107 14.68 -1.46 11.46
N ALA A 108 14.93 -2.20 10.37
CA ALA A 108 14.98 -3.66 10.41
C ALA A 108 16.33 -4.24 10.91
N LYS A 109 17.32 -3.39 11.19
CA LYS A 109 18.68 -3.79 11.56
C LYS A 109 18.98 -3.49 13.03
N SER A 110 18.01 -3.68 13.91
CA SER A 110 18.23 -3.49 15.35
C SER A 110 19.16 -4.59 15.89
N PRO A 111 20.32 -4.25 16.45
CA PRO A 111 21.21 -5.21 17.09
C PRO A 111 20.75 -5.57 18.52
N THR A 112 19.65 -4.99 18.98
CA THR A 112 19.24 -5.02 20.38
C THR A 112 18.17 -6.08 20.62
N GLN A 113 18.23 -6.74 21.79
CA GLN A 113 17.34 -7.86 22.15
C GLN A 113 16.29 -7.51 23.20
N THR A 114 16.51 -6.44 24.00
CA THR A 114 15.57 -6.06 25.04
C THR A 114 14.48 -5.13 24.50
N THR A 115 13.26 -5.23 25.01
CA THR A 115 12.12 -4.40 24.61
C THR A 115 12.43 -2.90 24.70
N LYS A 116 13.09 -2.46 25.78
CA LYS A 116 13.47 -1.05 25.99
C LYS A 116 14.41 -0.55 24.89
N THR A 117 15.45 -1.31 24.60
CA THR A 117 16.45 -0.94 23.59
C THR A 117 15.89 -1.02 22.17
N GLN A 118 14.99 -1.97 21.89
CA GLN A 118 14.26 -2.03 20.62
C GLN A 118 13.35 -0.81 20.44
N SER A 119 12.61 -0.40 21.48
CA SER A 119 11.77 0.80 21.43
C SER A 119 12.59 2.06 21.16
N ASN A 120 13.75 2.22 21.78
CA ASN A 120 14.67 3.33 21.51
C ASN A 120 15.18 3.30 20.07
N HIS A 121 15.55 2.13 19.56
CA HIS A 121 15.98 1.98 18.16
C HIS A 121 14.88 2.36 17.17
N VAL A 122 13.65 1.91 17.40
CA VAL A 122 12.49 2.29 16.57
C VAL A 122 12.29 3.80 16.58
N PHE A 123 12.30 4.42 17.76
CA PHE A 123 12.17 5.87 17.90
C PHE A 123 13.27 6.63 17.14
N MET A 124 14.53 6.23 17.31
CA MET A 124 15.67 6.84 16.61
C MET A 124 15.57 6.67 15.10
N SER A 125 15.10 5.52 14.61
CA SER A 125 14.86 5.28 13.19
C SER A 125 13.79 6.20 12.62
N ILE A 126 12.70 6.42 13.35
CA ILE A 126 11.63 7.36 12.95
C ILE A 126 12.17 8.80 12.91
N CYS A 127 12.91 9.23 13.94
CA CYS A 127 13.51 10.57 13.98
C CYS A 127 14.51 10.78 12.82
N SER A 128 15.31 9.76 12.51
CA SER A 128 16.29 9.81 11.41
C SER A 128 15.58 9.90 10.05
N ALA A 129 14.52 9.12 9.84
CA ALA A 129 13.72 9.19 8.62
C ALA A 129 13.06 10.56 8.46
N PHE A 130 12.51 11.13 9.53
CA PHE A 130 11.93 12.48 9.50
C PHE A 130 12.96 13.55 9.11
N LYS A 131 14.15 13.54 9.72
CA LYS A 131 15.24 14.45 9.36
C LYS A 131 15.68 14.28 7.92
N LEU A 132 15.78 13.03 7.46
CA LEU A 132 16.14 12.71 6.07
C LEU A 132 15.11 13.24 5.08
N GLU A 133 13.81 13.10 5.36
CA GLU A 133 12.73 13.67 4.54
C GLU A 133 12.80 15.20 4.49
N CYS A 134 13.00 15.87 5.63
CA CYS A 134 13.19 17.33 5.67
C CYS A 134 14.37 17.79 4.81
N LEU A 135 15.50 17.08 4.89
CA LEU A 135 16.69 17.39 4.09
C LEU A 135 16.45 17.11 2.59
N SER A 136 15.73 16.04 2.28
CA SER A 136 15.35 15.66 0.91
C SER A 136 14.52 16.76 0.25
N ILE A 137 13.51 17.25 0.95
CA ILE A 137 12.64 18.33 0.48
C ILE A 137 13.46 19.61 0.26
N LYS A 138 14.29 19.99 1.25
CA LYS A 138 15.15 21.20 1.17
C LYS A 138 16.13 21.14 -0.01
N ASN A 139 16.69 19.97 -0.29
CA ASN A 139 17.68 19.79 -1.36
C ASN A 139 17.07 19.35 -2.70
N LYS A 140 15.75 19.17 -2.80
CA LYS A 140 15.04 18.66 -3.98
C LYS A 140 15.58 17.31 -4.48
N LEU A 141 15.99 16.44 -3.54
CA LEU A 141 16.51 15.11 -3.79
C LEU A 141 15.53 14.05 -3.26
N SER A 142 15.57 12.84 -3.78
CA SER A 142 14.87 11.73 -3.14
C SER A 142 15.54 11.36 -1.81
N PRO A 143 14.80 10.78 -0.83
CA PRO A 143 15.39 10.34 0.45
C PRO A 143 16.58 9.39 0.28
N PHE A 144 16.52 8.51 -0.72
CA PHE A 144 17.63 7.60 -1.05
C PHE A 144 18.86 8.36 -1.56
N ALA A 145 18.69 9.30 -2.49
CA ALA A 145 19.79 10.11 -3.00
C ALA A 145 20.41 10.99 -1.92
N MET A 146 19.57 11.54 -1.03
CA MET A 146 20.02 12.34 0.11
C MET A 146 20.82 11.50 1.11
N CYS A 147 20.37 10.29 1.42
CA CYS A 147 21.10 9.36 2.29
C CYS A 147 22.50 9.04 1.72
N ARG A 148 22.58 8.76 0.41
CA ARG A 148 23.88 8.52 -0.25
C ARG A 148 24.80 9.74 -0.22
N LYS A 149 24.24 10.94 -0.47
CA LYS A 149 25.00 12.20 -0.39
C LYS A 149 25.60 12.42 0.99
N LEU A 150 24.81 12.19 2.05
CA LEU A 150 25.28 12.32 3.43
C LEU A 150 26.39 11.30 3.74
N LEU A 151 26.25 10.06 3.29
CA LEU A 151 27.25 9.02 3.47
C LEU A 151 28.57 9.40 2.79
N ILE A 152 28.51 9.83 1.52
CA ILE A 152 29.70 10.26 0.76
C ILE A 152 30.42 11.43 1.48
N ASN A 153 29.66 12.45 1.89
CA ASN A 153 30.24 13.60 2.60
C ASN A 153 30.90 13.18 3.92
N ALA A 154 30.25 12.31 4.70
CA ALA A 154 30.81 11.81 5.95
C ALA A 154 32.08 10.99 5.70
N THR A 155 32.13 10.17 4.66
CA THR A 155 33.31 9.39 4.29
C THR A 155 34.46 10.31 3.87
N GLN A 156 34.20 11.30 3.01
CA GLN A 156 35.21 12.27 2.59
C GLN A 156 35.79 13.04 3.79
N SER A 157 34.95 13.49 4.72
CA SER A 157 35.40 14.19 5.93
C SER A 157 36.20 13.32 6.88
N ALA A 158 36.03 12.00 6.85
CA ALA A 158 36.78 11.07 7.70
C ALA A 158 38.19 10.75 7.17
N TYR A 159 38.44 10.99 5.87
CA TYR A 159 39.72 10.74 5.21
C TYR A 159 40.49 12.04 4.83
N ALA A 160 39.93 13.19 5.16
CA ALA A 160 40.58 14.49 4.98
C ALA A 160 41.34 14.89 6.25
#